data_558b1d2d561450c4debfb8433047f147
#
_entry.id   558b1d2d561450c4debfb8433047f147
#
_cell.length_a   1.000
_cell.length_b   1.000
_cell.length_c   1.000
_cell.angle_alpha   90.00
_cell.angle_beta   90.00
_cell.angle_gamma   90.00
#
_symmetry.space_group_name_H-M   'P 1'
#
loop_
_entity.id
_entity.type
_entity.pdbx_description
1 polymer ?
#
loop_
_entity_poly.entity_id
_entity_poly.type
_entity_poly.pdbx_seq_one_letter_code
_entity_poly.pdbx_strand_id
1 'polypeptide(L)'
;SLKQARKSKKMEVEDVAQQLYINPSIITHLEEENYHKIGAEVFIKGHLKNYAQFLDLPVEKILATLSEETYIKGQEVLTSKTTEHLVALKIIAYASVLLFLVTIVGMYISHN
;
A
#
# COMPACT_ATOMS: atom_id res chain seq x y z
N SER A 1 -14.75 10.90 -15.93
CA SER A 1 -14.49 9.75 -15.07
C SER A 1 -14.30 8.47 -15.87
N LEU A 2 -13.66 7.49 -15.30
CA LEU A 2 -13.44 6.16 -15.91
C LEU A 2 -14.77 5.51 -16.30
N LYS A 3 -15.74 5.56 -15.42
CA LYS A 3 -17.07 4.98 -15.65
C LYS A 3 -17.78 5.63 -16.84
N GLN A 4 -17.74 6.94 -16.95
CA GLN A 4 -18.34 7.65 -18.06
C GLN A 4 -17.66 7.33 -19.39
N ALA A 5 -16.34 7.25 -19.41
CA ALA A 5 -15.57 6.88 -20.59
C ALA A 5 -15.90 5.46 -21.04
N ARG A 6 -16.02 4.50 -20.11
CA ARG A 6 -16.44 3.13 -20.40
C ARG A 6 -17.84 3.10 -21.00
N LYS A 7 -18.78 3.81 -20.41
CA LYS A 7 -20.16 3.91 -20.90
C LYS A 7 -20.24 4.55 -22.28
N SER A 8 -19.39 5.53 -22.56
CA SER A 8 -19.29 6.14 -23.88
C SER A 8 -18.88 5.13 -24.96
N LYS A 9 -18.09 4.14 -24.60
CA LYS A 9 -17.72 3.02 -25.48
C LYS A 9 -18.75 1.90 -25.52
N LYS A 10 -19.87 2.04 -24.82
CA LYS A 10 -20.95 1.05 -24.72
C LYS A 10 -20.47 -0.31 -24.23
N MET A 11 -19.55 -0.31 -23.25
CA MET A 11 -18.98 -1.52 -22.66
C MET A 11 -19.44 -1.71 -21.22
N GLU A 12 -19.70 -2.96 -20.88
CA GLU A 12 -19.96 -3.36 -19.50
C GLU A 12 -18.66 -3.62 -18.74
N VAL A 13 -18.73 -3.66 -17.40
CA VAL A 13 -17.57 -3.94 -16.54
C VAL A 13 -16.94 -5.29 -16.91
N GLU A 14 -17.75 -6.30 -17.15
CA GLU A 14 -17.32 -7.64 -17.50
C GLU A 14 -16.56 -7.66 -18.84
N ASP A 15 -17.01 -6.88 -19.81
CA ASP A 15 -16.35 -6.82 -21.11
C ASP A 15 -14.94 -6.25 -20.99
N VAL A 16 -14.79 -5.16 -20.23
CA VAL A 16 -13.49 -4.53 -19.97
C VAL A 16 -12.58 -5.48 -19.21
N ALA A 17 -13.11 -6.14 -18.18
CA ALA A 17 -12.36 -7.09 -17.37
C ALA A 17 -11.80 -8.25 -18.20
N GLN A 18 -12.60 -8.77 -19.13
CA GLN A 18 -12.15 -9.81 -20.08
C GLN A 18 -11.04 -9.31 -21.01
N GLN A 19 -11.19 -8.09 -21.53
CA GLN A 19 -10.21 -7.50 -22.43
C GLN A 19 -8.85 -7.25 -21.71
N LEU A 20 -8.89 -6.87 -20.46
CA LEU A 20 -7.70 -6.58 -19.65
C LEU A 20 -7.19 -7.78 -18.84
N TYR A 21 -7.87 -8.93 -18.92
CA TYR A 21 -7.51 -10.14 -18.18
C TYR A 21 -7.42 -9.92 -16.66
N ILE A 22 -8.37 -9.16 -16.11
CA ILE A 22 -8.44 -8.88 -14.67
C ILE A 22 -9.84 -9.17 -14.13
N ASN A 23 -9.93 -9.26 -12.80
CA ASN A 23 -11.21 -9.50 -12.14
C ASN A 23 -12.14 -8.27 -12.31
N PRO A 24 -13.43 -8.47 -12.66
CA PRO A 24 -14.40 -7.37 -12.76
C PRO A 24 -14.49 -6.49 -11.52
N SER A 25 -14.29 -7.05 -10.34
CA SER A 25 -14.30 -6.28 -9.08
C SER A 25 -13.21 -5.21 -9.05
N ILE A 26 -12.06 -5.45 -9.68
CA ILE A 26 -10.98 -4.46 -9.79
C ILE A 26 -11.43 -3.25 -10.61
N ILE A 27 -12.13 -3.49 -11.73
CA ILE A 27 -12.69 -2.40 -12.55
C ILE A 27 -13.68 -1.56 -11.73
N THR A 28 -14.56 -2.21 -10.99
CA THR A 28 -15.52 -1.54 -10.12
C THR A 28 -14.83 -0.69 -9.05
N HIS A 29 -13.81 -1.23 -8.39
CA HIS A 29 -13.04 -0.50 -7.39
C HIS A 29 -12.28 0.70 -7.97
N LEU A 30 -11.74 0.56 -9.18
CA LEU A 30 -11.09 1.68 -9.87
C LEU A 30 -12.08 2.80 -10.19
N GLU A 31 -13.28 2.46 -10.66
CA GLU A 31 -14.32 3.44 -10.98
C GLU A 31 -14.89 4.14 -9.76
N GLU A 32 -15.00 3.43 -8.64
CA GLU A 32 -15.50 3.95 -7.35
C GLU A 32 -14.40 4.57 -6.48
N GLU A 33 -13.17 4.58 -6.96
CA GLU A 33 -12.01 5.08 -6.23
C GLU A 33 -11.75 4.35 -4.89
N ASN A 34 -12.19 3.10 -4.79
CA ASN A 34 -11.94 2.23 -3.64
C ASN A 34 -10.58 1.52 -3.77
N TYR A 35 -9.52 2.29 -3.90
CA TYR A 35 -8.18 1.78 -4.19
C TYR A 35 -7.64 0.85 -3.12
N HIS A 36 -8.00 1.08 -1.86
CA HIS A 36 -7.56 0.25 -0.74
C HIS A 36 -8.05 -1.22 -0.84
N LYS A 37 -9.12 -1.48 -1.58
CA LYS A 37 -9.64 -2.84 -1.82
C LYS A 37 -8.92 -3.58 -2.94
N ILE A 38 -8.10 -2.89 -3.73
CA ILE A 38 -7.37 -3.49 -4.85
C ILE A 38 -6.08 -4.16 -4.37
N GLY A 39 -5.41 -3.56 -3.39
CA GLY A 39 -4.16 -4.06 -2.83
C GLY A 39 -3.05 -3.01 -2.80
N ALA A 40 -1.82 -3.44 -3.06
CA ALA A 40 -0.65 -2.56 -3.01
C ALA A 40 -0.70 -1.48 -4.09
N GLU A 41 -0.11 -0.34 -3.80
CA GLU A 41 -0.08 0.83 -4.68
C GLU A 41 0.45 0.55 -6.08
N VAL A 42 1.49 -0.29 -6.18
CA VAL A 42 2.05 -0.70 -7.46
C VAL A 42 0.99 -1.33 -8.36
N PHE A 43 0.13 -2.18 -7.79
CA PHE A 43 -0.97 -2.82 -8.52
C PHE A 43 -2.05 -1.81 -8.89
N ILE A 44 -2.37 -0.86 -8.01
CA ILE A 44 -3.35 0.20 -8.28
C ILE A 44 -2.90 1.02 -9.48
N LYS A 45 -1.66 1.49 -9.48
CA LYS A 45 -1.08 2.26 -10.60
C LYS A 45 -1.07 1.46 -11.90
N GLY A 46 -0.67 0.20 -11.85
CA GLY A 46 -0.64 -0.67 -13.01
C GLY A 46 -2.02 -0.89 -13.62
N HIS A 47 -3.00 -1.22 -12.81
CA HIS A 47 -4.38 -1.41 -13.27
C HIS A 47 -4.99 -0.12 -13.79
N LEU A 48 -4.78 0.99 -13.10
CA LEU A 48 -5.29 2.30 -13.51
C LEU A 48 -4.70 2.75 -14.83
N LYS A 49 -3.39 2.55 -15.02
CA LYS A 49 -2.71 2.84 -16.28
C LYS A 49 -3.29 2.02 -17.43
N ASN A 50 -3.42 0.71 -17.24
CA ASN A 50 -3.96 -0.18 -18.27
C ASN A 50 -5.40 0.17 -18.63
N TYR A 51 -6.22 0.47 -17.63
CA TYR A 51 -7.61 0.85 -17.85
C TYR A 51 -7.72 2.20 -18.56
N ALA A 52 -6.95 3.19 -18.14
CA ALA A 52 -6.93 4.50 -18.80
C ALA A 52 -6.47 4.40 -20.27
N GLN A 53 -5.44 3.61 -20.55
CA GLN A 53 -4.97 3.36 -21.91
C GLN A 53 -6.06 2.67 -22.77
N PHE A 54 -6.73 1.69 -22.20
CA PHE A 54 -7.84 1.00 -22.87
C PHE A 54 -8.98 1.94 -23.23
N LEU A 55 -9.26 2.92 -22.38
CA LEU A 55 -10.30 3.93 -22.61
C LEU A 55 -9.83 5.13 -23.43
N ASP A 56 -8.59 5.15 -23.91
CA ASP A 56 -7.96 6.26 -24.61
C ASP A 56 -7.96 7.57 -23.81
N LEU A 57 -7.81 7.47 -22.49
CA LEU A 57 -7.73 8.61 -21.60
C LEU A 57 -6.28 8.98 -21.31
N PRO A 58 -5.99 10.26 -20.98
CA PRO A 58 -4.65 10.70 -20.63
C PRO A 58 -4.21 10.06 -19.31
N VAL A 59 -3.31 9.08 -19.40
CA VAL A 59 -2.82 8.29 -18.25
C VAL A 59 -2.24 9.17 -17.16
N GLU A 60 -1.42 10.16 -17.53
CA GLU A 60 -0.76 11.04 -16.58
C GLU A 60 -1.75 11.85 -15.74
N LYS A 61 -2.82 12.35 -16.35
CA LYS A 61 -3.87 13.09 -15.63
C LYS A 61 -4.63 12.19 -14.66
N ILE A 62 -4.87 10.95 -15.05
CA ILE A 62 -5.59 9.99 -14.20
C ILE A 62 -4.71 9.53 -13.05
N LEU A 63 -3.43 9.28 -13.29
CA LEU A 63 -2.48 8.94 -12.22
C LEU A 63 -2.26 10.11 -11.26
N ALA A 64 -2.32 11.35 -11.75
CA ALA A 64 -2.24 12.53 -10.91
C ALA A 64 -3.45 12.71 -9.98
N THR A 65 -4.62 12.17 -10.35
CA THR A 65 -5.81 12.16 -9.47
C THR A 65 -5.73 11.10 -8.37
N LEU A 66 -4.80 10.14 -8.46
CA LEU A 66 -4.37 9.39 -7.30
C LEU A 66 -3.72 10.40 -6.37
N SER A 67 -4.55 11.04 -5.52
CA SER A 67 -4.09 12.08 -4.64
C SER A 67 -2.95 11.57 -3.76
N GLU A 68 -2.00 12.42 -3.47
CA GLU A 68 -0.97 12.19 -2.46
C GLU A 68 -1.56 11.63 -1.16
N GLU A 69 -2.80 11.97 -0.83
CA GLU A 69 -3.52 11.47 0.35
C GLU A 69 -3.75 9.95 0.32
N THR A 70 -4.09 9.36 -0.81
CA THR A 70 -4.25 7.91 -0.93
C THR A 70 -2.90 7.21 -0.88
N TYR A 71 -1.88 7.87 -1.42
CA TYR A 71 -0.48 7.45 -1.39
C TYR A 71 0.06 7.43 0.05
N ILE A 72 -0.15 8.51 0.77
CA ILE A 72 0.31 8.70 2.16
C ILE A 72 -0.40 7.72 3.10
N LYS A 73 -1.72 7.52 2.98
CA LYS A 73 -2.45 6.56 3.81
C LYS A 73 -1.99 5.11 3.63
N GLY A 74 -1.71 4.70 2.39
CA GLY A 74 -1.17 3.36 2.12
C GLY A 74 0.24 3.18 2.68
N GLN A 75 1.04 4.22 2.65
CA GLN A 75 2.42 4.22 3.14
C GLN A 75 2.50 4.37 4.68
N GLU A 76 1.61 5.14 5.29
CA GLU A 76 1.53 5.26 6.74
C GLU A 76 1.16 3.93 7.42
N VAL A 77 0.25 3.17 6.84
CA VAL A 77 -0.13 1.84 7.38
C VAL A 77 1.02 0.84 7.27
N LEU A 78 1.82 0.91 6.19
CA LEU A 78 2.96 0.02 6.01
C LEU A 78 4.17 0.45 6.84
N THR A 79 4.45 1.75 6.93
CA THR A 79 5.56 2.29 7.74
C THR A 79 5.28 2.22 9.24
N SER A 80 4.04 2.41 9.69
CA SER A 80 3.73 2.32 11.12
C SER A 80 3.92 0.90 11.66
N LYS A 81 3.49 -0.12 10.95
CA LYS A 81 3.71 -1.51 11.37
C LYS A 81 5.20 -1.90 11.39
N THR A 82 5.95 -1.48 10.39
CA THR A 82 7.38 -1.79 10.31
C THR A 82 8.17 -1.04 11.37
N THR A 83 7.79 0.21 11.66
CA THR A 83 8.45 1.05 12.66
C THR A 83 8.19 0.54 14.08
N GLU A 84 6.98 0.07 14.38
CA GLU A 84 6.66 -0.51 15.69
C GLU A 84 7.50 -1.77 15.97
N HIS A 85 7.65 -2.65 14.99
CA HIS A 85 8.50 -3.84 15.15
C HIS A 85 9.98 -3.49 15.32
N LEU A 86 10.49 -2.50 14.58
CA LEU A 86 11.88 -2.06 14.70
C LEU A 86 12.14 -1.38 16.05
N VAL A 87 11.21 -0.55 16.54
CA VAL A 87 11.30 0.09 17.88
C VAL A 87 11.23 -0.96 18.98
N ALA A 88 10.32 -1.95 18.88
CA ALA A 88 10.23 -3.05 19.84
C ALA A 88 11.52 -3.88 19.89
N LEU A 89 12.12 -4.21 18.74
CA LEU A 89 13.39 -4.92 18.66
C LEU A 89 14.54 -4.11 19.29
N LYS A 90 14.59 -2.80 19.09
CA LYS A 90 15.58 -1.92 19.72
C LYS A 90 15.43 -1.90 21.23
N ILE A 91 14.21 -1.79 21.75
CA ILE A 91 13.93 -1.79 23.20
C ILE A 91 14.38 -3.11 23.83
N ILE A 92 14.10 -4.26 23.20
CA ILE A 92 14.52 -5.58 23.67
C ILE A 92 16.04 -5.67 23.70
N ALA A 93 16.74 -5.18 22.66
CA ALA A 93 18.20 -5.18 22.60
C ALA A 93 18.81 -4.34 23.73
N TYR A 94 18.30 -3.15 23.98
CA TYR A 94 18.77 -2.28 25.07
C TYR A 94 18.51 -2.88 26.45
N ALA A 95 17.35 -3.48 26.66
CA ALA A 95 17.01 -4.15 27.92
C ALA A 95 17.95 -5.31 28.20
N SER A 96 18.31 -6.09 27.19
CA SER A 96 19.25 -7.22 27.32
C SER A 96 20.65 -6.77 27.66
N VAL A 97 21.17 -5.70 27.07
CA VAL A 97 22.47 -5.11 27.37
C VAL A 97 22.51 -4.59 28.82
N LEU A 98 21.45 -3.90 29.24
CA LEU A 98 21.33 -3.36 30.57
C LEU A 98 21.35 -4.49 31.64
N LEU A 99 20.61 -5.56 31.41
CA LEU A 99 20.58 -6.73 32.28
C LEU A 99 21.97 -7.39 32.41
N PHE A 100 22.67 -7.50 31.29
CA PHE A 100 24.02 -8.06 31.25
C PHE A 100 25.00 -7.20 32.04
N LEU A 101 24.94 -5.87 31.92
CA LEU A 101 25.76 -4.94 32.69
C LEU A 101 25.49 -5.06 34.22
N VAL A 102 24.21 -5.15 34.59
CA VAL A 102 23.82 -5.31 36.00
C VAL A 102 24.38 -6.62 36.59
N THR A 103 24.37 -7.71 35.84
CA THR A 103 24.93 -8.99 36.28
C THR A 103 26.45 -8.92 36.46
N ILE A 104 27.17 -8.27 35.55
CA ILE A 104 28.63 -8.08 35.68
C ILE A 104 28.98 -7.25 36.89
N VAL A 105 28.27 -6.13 37.11
CA VAL A 105 28.48 -5.27 38.29
C VAL A 105 28.18 -6.04 39.58
N GLY A 106 27.09 -6.80 39.59
CA GLY A 106 26.75 -7.66 40.73
C GLY A 106 27.83 -8.69 41.06
N MET A 107 28.37 -9.35 40.02
CA MET A 107 29.49 -10.30 40.21
C MET A 107 30.75 -9.60 40.70
N TYR A 108 31.06 -8.42 40.22
CA TYR A 108 32.22 -7.65 40.66
C TYR A 108 32.11 -7.23 42.12
N ILE A 109 30.94 -6.75 42.55
CA ILE A 109 30.69 -6.38 43.95
C ILE A 109 30.71 -7.60 44.88
N SER A 110 30.15 -8.72 44.44
CA SER A 110 30.14 -9.97 45.22
C SER A 110 31.52 -10.61 45.37
N HIS A 111 32.43 -10.35 44.42
CA HIS A 111 33.78 -10.88 44.45
C HIS A 111 34.73 -10.05 45.33
N ASN A 112 34.39 -8.79 45.57
CA ASN A 112 35.09 -7.89 46.48
C ASN A 112 34.43 -7.89 47.86
#